data_53f740cb4198c61add7666cb9b501b23
#
_entry.id   53f740cb4198c61add7666cb9b501b23
#
_cell.length_a   1.000
_cell.length_b   1.000
_cell.length_c   1.000
_cell.angle_alpha   90.00
_cell.angle_beta   90.00
_cell.angle_gamma   90.00
#
_symmetry.space_group_name_H-M   'P 1'
#
loop_
_entity.id
_entity.type
_entity.pdbx_description
1 polymer ?
#
loop_
_entity_poly.entity_id
_entity_poly.type
_entity_poly.pdbx_seq_one_letter_code
_entity_poly.pdbx_strand_id
1 'polypeptide(L)'
;MTTKLPRWLRSTPRRSFMVYPIVVIGFETARRGGFEVPGAYFLPLLLWGYLEYRLVGIYRQRHNAGSRGLGEMPKRLLQNGPFRLTRNPMYLGHLIFMLGLALSFWSLLGAGIFIVNVVWFHRRVLWDEALIHGEFGSEYDEYRRRVKRWVPYVL
;
A
#
# COMPACT_ATOMS: atom_id res chain seq x y z
N MET A 1 24.41 -15.46 -11.43
CA MET A 1 24.40 -15.15 -9.97
C MET A 1 23.14 -14.33 -9.66
N THR A 2 22.07 -14.97 -9.23
CA THR A 2 20.87 -14.26 -8.79
C THR A 2 21.09 -13.82 -7.34
N THR A 3 21.48 -12.59 -7.13
CA THR A 3 21.59 -11.98 -5.80
C THR A 3 20.20 -11.97 -5.15
N LYS A 4 19.95 -12.96 -4.32
CA LYS A 4 18.71 -13.02 -3.53
C LYS A 4 18.70 -11.82 -2.58
N LEU A 5 17.85 -10.83 -2.84
CA LEU A 5 17.63 -9.71 -1.93
C LEU A 5 17.46 -10.21 -0.49
N PRO A 6 18.09 -9.57 0.49
CA PRO A 6 17.99 -9.96 1.90
C PRO A 6 16.51 -9.98 2.35
N ARG A 7 16.16 -10.89 3.26
CA ARG A 7 14.76 -11.14 3.69
C ARG A 7 14.01 -9.87 4.13
N TRP A 8 14.72 -8.92 4.72
CA TRP A 8 14.12 -7.67 5.17
C TRP A 8 13.71 -6.73 4.02
N LEU A 9 14.42 -6.75 2.88
CA LEU A 9 14.06 -6.00 1.66
C LEU A 9 12.92 -6.66 0.87
N ARG A 10 12.61 -7.93 1.12
CA ARG A 10 11.48 -8.61 0.49
C ARG A 10 10.13 -8.18 1.07
N SER A 11 10.11 -7.64 2.28
CA SER A 11 8.89 -7.18 2.93
C SER A 11 8.41 -5.86 2.32
N THR A 12 7.25 -5.88 1.68
CA THR A 12 6.62 -4.68 1.09
C THR A 12 6.44 -3.54 2.09
N PRO A 13 5.94 -3.76 3.33
CA PRO A 13 5.82 -2.69 4.31
C PRO A 13 7.16 -2.04 4.68
N ARG A 14 8.22 -2.84 4.83
CA ARG A 14 9.56 -2.30 5.14
C ARG A 14 10.09 -1.43 4.01
N ARG A 15 9.91 -1.84 2.77
CA ARG A 15 10.30 -1.01 1.62
C ARG A 15 9.55 0.31 1.61
N SER A 16 8.22 0.26 1.72
CA SER A 16 7.39 1.46 1.60
C SER A 16 7.56 2.43 2.77
N PHE A 17 7.61 1.93 4.01
CA PHE A 17 7.60 2.78 5.21
C PHE A 17 8.97 3.07 5.81
N MET A 18 10.03 2.41 5.33
CA MET A 18 11.40 2.64 5.82
C MET A 18 12.38 2.96 4.68
N VAL A 19 12.51 2.06 3.69
CA VAL A 19 13.55 2.20 2.66
C VAL A 19 13.27 3.41 1.77
N TYR A 20 12.05 3.54 1.23
CA TYR A 20 11.73 4.65 0.34
C TYR A 20 11.80 6.02 1.02
N PRO A 21 11.30 6.22 2.25
CA PRO A 21 11.53 7.47 2.97
C PRO A 21 13.01 7.79 3.15
N ILE A 22 13.83 6.84 3.59
CA ILE A 22 15.27 7.05 3.77
C ILE A 22 15.94 7.47 2.46
N VAL A 23 15.61 6.79 1.35
CA VAL A 23 16.16 7.10 0.04
C VAL A 23 15.72 8.46 -0.46
N VAL A 24 14.42 8.79 -0.39
CA VAL A 24 13.89 10.08 -0.86
C VAL A 24 14.41 11.23 -0.01
N ILE A 25 14.36 11.11 1.30
CA ILE A 25 14.82 12.16 2.22
C ILE A 25 16.33 12.37 2.06
N GLY A 26 17.12 11.28 2.03
CA GLY A 26 18.56 11.37 1.84
C GLY A 26 18.94 12.01 0.51
N PHE A 27 18.28 11.61 -0.58
CA PHE A 27 18.49 12.18 -1.91
C PHE A 27 18.14 13.68 -1.95
N GLU A 28 16.97 14.10 -1.43
CA GLU A 28 16.54 15.47 -1.46
C GLU A 28 17.38 16.37 -0.54
N THR A 29 17.80 15.86 0.63
CA THR A 29 18.71 16.56 1.53
C THR A 29 20.06 16.79 0.86
N ALA A 30 20.63 15.79 0.21
CA ALA A 30 21.89 15.92 -0.52
C ALA A 30 21.76 16.89 -1.70
N ARG A 31 20.68 16.82 -2.47
CA ARG A 31 20.43 17.66 -3.64
C ARG A 31 20.24 19.14 -3.28
N ARG A 32 19.65 19.44 -2.12
CA ARG A 32 19.35 20.81 -1.67
C ARG A 32 20.43 21.40 -0.77
N GLY A 33 21.39 20.60 -0.32
CA GLY A 33 22.42 21.00 0.64
C GLY A 33 21.94 21.12 2.08
N GLY A 34 20.71 20.64 2.39
CA GLY A 34 20.11 20.69 3.71
C GLY A 34 18.76 19.98 3.79
N PHE A 35 18.30 19.70 5.01
CA PHE A 35 16.99 19.07 5.23
C PHE A 35 15.88 20.13 5.12
N GLU A 36 15.01 19.97 4.14
CA GLU A 36 13.85 20.82 3.89
C GLU A 36 12.62 19.99 3.56
N VAL A 37 11.44 20.47 3.97
CA VAL A 37 10.14 19.88 3.66
C VAL A 37 9.23 20.91 3.01
N PRO A 38 9.46 21.25 1.73
CA PRO A 38 8.75 22.35 1.06
C PRO A 38 7.23 22.13 0.95
N GLY A 39 6.80 20.88 0.90
CA GLY A 39 5.39 20.49 0.90
C GLY A 39 4.91 19.99 2.26
N ALA A 40 5.30 20.60 3.37
CA ALA A 40 4.97 20.13 4.73
C ALA A 40 3.47 19.93 4.98
N TYR A 41 2.60 20.66 4.27
CA TYR A 41 1.13 20.48 4.33
C TYR A 41 0.63 19.13 3.80
N PHE A 42 1.47 18.35 3.10
CA PHE A 42 1.16 16.98 2.70
C PHE A 42 1.62 15.90 3.70
N LEU A 43 2.34 16.27 4.77
CA LEU A 43 2.75 15.32 5.83
C LEU A 43 1.58 14.50 6.42
N PRO A 44 0.35 15.03 6.58
CA PRO A 44 -0.79 14.24 7.01
C PRO A 44 -1.09 13.01 6.13
N LEU A 45 -0.74 13.04 4.84
CA LEU A 45 -0.91 11.86 3.97
C LEU A 45 0.03 10.71 4.36
N LEU A 46 1.24 11.01 4.84
CA LEU A 46 2.17 10.01 5.36
C LEU A 46 1.57 9.29 6.58
N LEU A 47 1.07 10.09 7.53
CA LEU A 47 0.43 9.56 8.72
C LEU A 47 -0.80 8.73 8.36
N TRP A 48 -1.68 9.27 7.50
CA TRP A 48 -2.88 8.59 7.05
C TRP A 48 -2.58 7.26 6.38
N GLY A 49 -1.70 7.23 5.36
CA GLY A 49 -1.36 6.02 4.63
C GLY A 49 -0.75 4.93 5.53
N TYR A 50 0.12 5.33 6.48
CA TYR A 50 0.67 4.41 7.47
C TYR A 50 -0.40 3.87 8.43
N LEU A 51 -1.25 4.74 8.98
CA LEU A 51 -2.33 4.35 9.88
C LEU A 51 -3.34 3.44 9.19
N GLU A 52 -3.75 3.77 7.95
CA GLU A 52 -4.65 2.93 7.16
C GLU A 52 -4.09 1.51 7.02
N TYR A 53 -2.84 1.37 6.57
CA TYR A 53 -2.18 0.07 6.51
C TYR A 53 -2.20 -0.67 7.85
N ARG A 54 -1.84 0.01 8.95
CA ARG A 54 -1.75 -0.59 10.29
C ARG A 54 -3.12 -1.00 10.83
N LEU A 55 -4.11 -0.12 10.74
CA LEU A 55 -5.46 -0.36 11.25
C LEU A 55 -6.17 -1.45 10.47
N VAL A 56 -6.02 -1.48 9.14
CA VAL A 56 -6.57 -2.56 8.32
C VAL A 56 -5.92 -3.91 8.65
N GLY A 57 -4.60 -3.92 8.87
CA GLY A 57 -3.91 -5.14 9.30
C GLY A 57 -4.41 -5.66 10.65
N ILE A 58 -4.63 -4.77 11.62
CA ILE A 58 -5.22 -5.11 12.92
C ILE A 58 -6.66 -5.62 12.75
N TYR A 59 -7.46 -4.96 11.90
CA TYR A 59 -8.82 -5.36 11.60
C TYR A 59 -8.88 -6.79 11.02
N ARG A 60 -8.02 -7.11 10.04
CA ARG A 60 -7.90 -8.47 9.48
C ARG A 60 -7.63 -9.51 10.55
N GLN A 61 -6.66 -9.23 11.43
CA GLN A 61 -6.28 -10.16 12.50
C GLN A 61 -7.42 -10.37 13.52
N ARG A 62 -8.09 -9.28 13.94
CA ARG A 62 -9.22 -9.37 14.88
C ARG A 62 -10.41 -10.16 14.34
N HIS A 63 -10.60 -10.18 13.02
CA HIS A 63 -11.68 -10.93 12.37
C HIS A 63 -11.23 -12.29 11.82
N ASN A 64 -10.09 -12.83 12.29
CA ASN A 64 -9.57 -14.14 11.88
C ASN A 64 -9.39 -14.31 10.36
N ALA A 65 -9.15 -13.22 9.64
CA ALA A 65 -8.98 -13.23 8.19
C ALA A 65 -7.52 -13.38 7.73
N GLY A 66 -6.61 -13.71 8.64
CA GLY A 66 -5.19 -13.90 8.35
C GLY A 66 -4.28 -12.96 9.12
N SER A 67 -2.99 -12.91 8.74
CA SER A 67 -2.00 -12.06 9.39
C SER A 67 -2.17 -10.58 9.07
N ARG A 68 -1.38 -9.73 9.74
CA ARG A 68 -1.33 -8.28 9.46
C ARG A 68 -0.59 -7.94 8.17
N GLY A 69 0.03 -8.92 7.52
CA GLY A 69 0.86 -8.72 6.33
C GLY A 69 0.08 -8.73 5.02
N LEU A 70 0.73 -8.18 3.97
CA LEU A 70 0.28 -8.29 2.59
C LEU A 70 0.71 -9.64 1.99
N GLY A 71 -0.06 -10.15 1.02
CA GLY A 71 0.30 -11.31 0.20
C GLY A 71 0.01 -12.67 0.84
N GLU A 72 -0.74 -12.71 1.94
CA GLU A 72 -1.30 -13.95 2.49
C GLU A 72 -2.76 -14.09 2.09
N MET A 73 -3.12 -15.31 1.66
CA MET A 73 -4.52 -15.64 1.39
C MET A 73 -5.37 -15.40 2.64
N PRO A 74 -6.48 -14.69 2.52
CA PRO A 74 -7.38 -14.52 3.64
C PRO A 74 -8.05 -15.85 3.97
N LYS A 75 -8.08 -16.19 5.26
CA LYS A 75 -8.82 -17.37 5.76
C LYS A 75 -10.34 -17.17 5.69
N ARG A 76 -10.77 -15.93 5.49
CA ARG A 76 -12.18 -15.52 5.44
C ARG A 76 -12.28 -14.27 4.58
N LEU A 77 -13.29 -14.21 3.74
CA LEU A 77 -13.58 -13.01 2.93
C LEU A 77 -14.15 -11.90 3.83
N LEU A 78 -13.41 -10.80 3.96
CA LEU A 78 -13.87 -9.62 4.68
C LEU A 78 -14.55 -8.66 3.70
N GLN A 79 -15.79 -8.30 4.02
CA GLN A 79 -16.62 -7.41 3.21
C GLN A 79 -17.07 -6.15 3.98
N ASN A 80 -16.74 -6.08 5.28
CA ASN A 80 -17.16 -5.03 6.21
C ASN A 80 -15.97 -4.13 6.62
N GLY A 81 -16.27 -3.04 7.35
CA GLY A 81 -15.26 -2.10 7.80
C GLY A 81 -14.53 -1.45 6.62
N PRO A 82 -13.19 -1.36 6.65
CA PRO A 82 -12.43 -0.75 5.55
C PRO A 82 -12.61 -1.46 4.20
N PHE A 83 -12.94 -2.76 4.19
CA PHE A 83 -13.21 -3.55 3.00
C PHE A 83 -14.57 -3.25 2.35
N ARG A 84 -15.43 -2.47 3.00
CA ARG A 84 -16.66 -1.93 2.40
C ARG A 84 -16.38 -0.76 1.45
N LEU A 85 -15.29 -0.05 1.65
CA LEU A 85 -14.93 1.14 0.86
C LEU A 85 -14.10 0.77 -0.35
N THR A 86 -13.10 -0.08 -0.16
CA THR A 86 -12.22 -0.59 -1.22
C THR A 86 -11.87 -2.06 -0.95
N ARG A 87 -11.66 -2.82 -2.01
CA ARG A 87 -11.24 -4.23 -1.86
C ARG A 87 -9.80 -4.37 -1.39
N ASN A 88 -8.98 -3.33 -1.56
CA ASN A 88 -7.54 -3.36 -1.32
C ASN A 88 -7.03 -2.23 -0.40
N PRO A 89 -7.65 -2.04 0.79
CA PRO A 89 -7.33 -0.90 1.66
C PRO A 89 -5.88 -0.88 2.14
N MET A 90 -5.25 -2.04 2.35
CA MET A 90 -3.84 -2.10 2.77
C MET A 90 -2.89 -1.61 1.66
N TYR A 91 -3.16 -1.95 0.41
CA TYR A 91 -2.37 -1.46 -0.73
C TYR A 91 -2.60 0.03 -0.96
N LEU A 92 -3.84 0.50 -0.77
CA LEU A 92 -4.19 1.91 -0.86
C LEU A 92 -3.41 2.73 0.17
N GLY A 93 -3.31 2.27 1.42
CA GLY A 93 -2.50 2.92 2.45
C GLY A 93 -1.03 3.08 2.06
N HIS A 94 -0.43 2.08 1.41
CA HIS A 94 0.93 2.21 0.87
C HIS A 94 1.04 3.29 -0.22
N LEU A 95 0.07 3.35 -1.13
CA LEU A 95 0.07 4.35 -2.21
C LEU A 95 -0.13 5.77 -1.68
N ILE A 96 -1.05 5.96 -0.73
CA ILE A 96 -1.28 7.27 -0.08
C ILE A 96 0.01 7.73 0.63
N PHE A 97 0.69 6.83 1.34
CA PHE A 97 1.96 7.14 2.00
C PHE A 97 3.03 7.58 1.00
N MET A 98 3.22 6.83 -0.08
CA MET A 98 4.23 7.17 -1.08
C MET A 98 3.90 8.46 -1.85
N LEU A 99 2.63 8.71 -2.13
CA LEU A 99 2.17 9.97 -2.69
C LEU A 99 2.48 11.13 -1.74
N GLY A 100 2.14 10.98 -0.45
CA GLY A 100 2.46 11.94 0.59
C GLY A 100 3.97 12.22 0.67
N LEU A 101 4.81 11.19 0.57
CA LEU A 101 6.27 11.32 0.55
C LEU A 101 6.75 12.14 -0.65
N ALA A 102 6.28 11.82 -1.86
CA ALA A 102 6.65 12.55 -3.07
C ALA A 102 6.26 14.04 -2.99
N LEU A 103 5.04 14.32 -2.54
CA LEU A 103 4.50 15.67 -2.43
C LEU A 103 5.14 16.46 -1.29
N SER A 104 5.38 15.85 -0.11
CA SER A 104 6.00 16.55 1.03
C SER A 104 7.40 17.06 0.72
N PHE A 105 8.17 16.31 -0.06
CA PHE A 105 9.54 16.69 -0.43
C PHE A 105 9.64 17.28 -1.84
N TRP A 106 8.52 17.46 -2.57
CA TRP A 106 8.51 17.85 -4.00
C TRP A 106 9.55 17.06 -4.80
N SER A 107 9.57 15.75 -4.58
CA SER A 107 10.60 14.86 -5.07
C SER A 107 10.19 14.17 -6.37
N LEU A 108 10.91 14.42 -7.44
CA LEU A 108 10.77 13.67 -8.69
C LEU A 108 11.16 12.19 -8.51
N LEU A 109 12.18 11.91 -7.68
CA LEU A 109 12.53 10.55 -7.31
C LEU A 109 11.36 9.86 -6.58
N GLY A 110 10.75 10.55 -5.60
CA GLY A 110 9.57 10.08 -4.88
C GLY A 110 8.39 9.84 -5.82
N ALA A 111 8.14 10.73 -6.77
CA ALA A 111 7.10 10.55 -7.78
C ALA A 111 7.37 9.33 -8.69
N GLY A 112 8.61 9.12 -9.11
CA GLY A 112 9.00 7.93 -9.87
C GLY A 112 8.77 6.64 -9.09
N ILE A 113 9.20 6.60 -7.80
CA ILE A 113 8.94 5.47 -6.90
C ILE A 113 7.44 5.22 -6.77
N PHE A 114 6.62 6.26 -6.57
CA PHE A 114 5.17 6.16 -6.49
C PHE A 114 4.57 5.54 -7.75
N ILE A 115 4.89 6.05 -8.94
CA ILE A 115 4.37 5.55 -10.22
C ILE A 115 4.73 4.08 -10.43
N VAL A 116 5.99 3.70 -10.21
CA VAL A 116 6.43 2.30 -10.31
C VAL A 116 5.63 1.40 -9.36
N ASN A 117 5.39 1.87 -8.13
CA ASN A 117 4.62 1.09 -7.16
C ASN A 117 3.11 1.05 -7.47
N VAL A 118 2.52 2.08 -8.10
CA VAL A 118 1.14 2.02 -8.61
C VAL A 118 1.00 0.87 -9.61
N VAL A 119 1.90 0.78 -10.59
CA VAL A 119 1.88 -0.30 -11.60
C VAL A 119 2.13 -1.66 -10.95
N TRP A 120 3.11 -1.74 -10.03
CA TRP A 120 3.45 -3.00 -9.36
C TRP A 120 2.32 -3.50 -8.47
N PHE A 121 1.70 -2.61 -7.64
CA PHE A 121 0.57 -2.97 -6.79
C PHE A 121 -0.67 -3.32 -7.62
N HIS A 122 -0.92 -2.61 -8.73
CA HIS A 122 -2.04 -2.95 -9.59
C HIS A 122 -1.91 -4.40 -10.12
N ARG A 123 -0.75 -4.76 -10.67
CA ARG A 123 -0.49 -6.14 -11.13
C ARG A 123 -0.59 -7.16 -9.99
N ARG A 124 -0.07 -6.81 -8.83
CA ARG A 124 -0.12 -7.67 -7.65
C ARG A 124 -1.56 -7.91 -7.18
N VAL A 125 -2.36 -6.85 -7.12
CA VAL A 125 -3.78 -6.93 -6.74
C VAL A 125 -4.58 -7.79 -7.73
N LEU A 126 -4.32 -7.67 -9.02
CA LEU A 126 -4.99 -8.53 -10.03
C LEU A 126 -4.70 -10.02 -9.76
N TRP A 127 -3.46 -10.34 -9.43
CA TRP A 127 -3.07 -11.70 -9.08
C TRP A 127 -3.68 -12.16 -7.75
N ASP A 128 -3.65 -11.35 -6.70
CA ASP A 128 -4.25 -11.65 -5.40
C ASP A 128 -5.79 -11.83 -5.52
N GLU A 129 -6.46 -10.97 -6.32
CA GLU A 129 -7.91 -11.08 -6.58
C GLU A 129 -8.27 -12.37 -7.34
N ALA A 130 -7.42 -12.83 -8.27
CA ALA A 130 -7.63 -14.09 -8.97
C ALA A 130 -7.56 -15.29 -8.01
N LEU A 131 -6.59 -15.27 -7.08
CA LEU A 131 -6.49 -16.32 -6.05
C LEU A 131 -7.70 -16.29 -5.09
N ILE A 132 -8.12 -15.11 -4.65
CA ILE A 132 -9.30 -14.96 -3.78
C ILE A 132 -10.56 -15.45 -4.50
N HIS A 133 -10.72 -15.14 -5.78
CA HIS A 133 -11.83 -15.63 -6.58
C HIS A 133 -11.81 -17.18 -6.69
N GLY A 134 -10.63 -17.77 -6.85
CA GLY A 134 -10.48 -19.24 -6.88
C GLY A 134 -10.92 -19.92 -5.57
N GLU A 135 -10.71 -19.26 -4.43
CA GLU A 135 -11.05 -19.78 -3.10
C GLU A 135 -12.53 -19.54 -2.73
N PHE A 136 -13.05 -18.34 -3.00
CA PHE A 136 -14.37 -17.90 -2.52
C PHE A 136 -15.45 -17.86 -3.62
N GLY A 137 -15.11 -18.08 -4.88
CA GLY A 137 -16.04 -18.23 -6.01
C GLY A 137 -17.10 -17.13 -6.09
N SER A 138 -18.38 -17.55 -6.08
CA SER A 138 -19.55 -16.65 -6.22
C SER A 138 -19.67 -15.61 -5.11
N GLU A 139 -19.22 -15.91 -3.89
CA GLU A 139 -19.22 -14.95 -2.77
C GLU A 139 -18.30 -13.75 -3.09
N TYR A 140 -17.14 -14.04 -3.71
CA TYR A 140 -16.24 -12.97 -4.15
C TYR A 140 -16.82 -12.18 -5.34
N ASP A 141 -17.54 -12.82 -6.25
CA ASP A 141 -18.18 -12.13 -7.38
C ASP A 141 -19.26 -11.14 -6.91
N GLU A 142 -20.04 -11.53 -5.91
CA GLU A 142 -21.00 -10.63 -5.27
C GLU A 142 -20.33 -9.41 -4.62
N TYR A 143 -19.26 -9.66 -3.87
CA TYR A 143 -18.48 -8.61 -3.24
C TYR A 143 -17.87 -7.65 -4.26
N ARG A 144 -17.29 -8.19 -5.36
CA ARG A 144 -16.68 -7.42 -6.45
C ARG A 144 -17.67 -6.51 -7.20
N ARG A 145 -18.92 -6.92 -7.30
CA ARG A 145 -19.99 -6.07 -7.90
C ARG A 145 -20.32 -4.86 -7.04
N ARG A 146 -20.24 -4.97 -5.72
CA ARG A 146 -20.60 -3.92 -4.77
C ARG A 146 -19.46 -2.98 -4.42
N VAL A 147 -18.24 -3.51 -4.33
CA VAL A 147 -17.07 -2.76 -3.86
C VAL A 147 -16.03 -2.64 -4.96
N LYS A 148 -15.54 -1.44 -5.18
CA LYS A 148 -14.52 -1.16 -6.19
C LYS A 148 -13.12 -1.56 -5.72
N ARG A 149 -12.18 -1.68 -6.69
CA ARG A 149 -10.82 -2.16 -6.42
C ARG A 149 -9.99 -1.16 -5.62
N TRP A 150 -10.03 0.11 -6.00
CA TRP A 150 -9.15 1.15 -5.47
C TRP A 150 -9.91 2.28 -4.81
N VAL A 151 -10.62 3.09 -5.58
CA VAL A 151 -11.32 4.26 -5.11
C VAL A 151 -12.80 3.94 -4.93
N PRO A 152 -13.39 4.25 -3.77
CA PRO A 152 -14.82 4.03 -3.56
C PRO A 152 -15.65 4.66 -4.68
N TYR A 153 -16.58 3.90 -5.20
CA TYR A 153 -17.57 4.30 -6.22
C TYR A 153 -17.01 4.60 -7.64
N VAL A 154 -15.69 4.65 -7.84
CA VAL A 154 -15.09 5.08 -9.13
C VAL A 154 -14.32 3.95 -9.81
N LEU A 155 -13.29 3.37 -9.16
CA LEU A 155 -12.35 2.40 -9.75
C LEU A 155 -12.22 1.13 -8.91
#